data_8e2640ad26051ab323e9468b915bcb66
#
_entry.id   8e2640ad26051ab323e9468b915bcb66
#
_cell.length_a   1.000
_cell.length_b   1.000
_cell.length_c   1.000
_cell.angle_alpha   90.00
_cell.angle_beta   90.00
_cell.angle_gamma   90.00
#
_symmetry.space_group_name_H-M   'P 1'
#
loop_
_entity.id
_entity.type
_entity.pdbx_description
1 polymer ?
#
loop_
_entity_poly.entity_id
_entity_poly.type
_entity_poly.pdbx_seq_one_letter_code
_entity_poly.pdbx_strand_id
1 'polypeptide(L)'
;DEEKVQAISQYIDNAFVLNSTSKIALEEVGIYNLDTVIVSIGENIEASILTVMALKDLNNKNIIAKAINPTHGEILTKIGAFKVMYPEEIAGKILVKQLIENIKVEEIELCNNLKILKIIADEKMIDKSLYYLESLNSSVKIIALNNENFYSGSYDEKKKKKKNDVIALLGENIEIEKVYKDLCLL
;
A
#
# COMPACT_ATOMS: atom_id res chain seq x y z
N ASP A 1 -14.09 -15.53 -17.65
CA ASP A 1 -13.27 -15.07 -18.79
C ASP A 1 -12.08 -16.00 -18.93
N GLU A 2 -12.16 -16.89 -19.94
CA GLU A 2 -11.18 -17.96 -20.17
C GLU A 2 -9.79 -17.40 -20.54
N GLU A 3 -9.74 -16.33 -21.33
CA GLU A 3 -8.48 -15.72 -21.74
C GLU A 3 -7.69 -15.19 -20.54
N LYS A 4 -8.39 -14.55 -19.59
CA LYS A 4 -7.74 -14.04 -18.36
C LYS A 4 -7.28 -15.18 -17.46
N VAL A 5 -8.07 -16.23 -17.34
CA VAL A 5 -7.69 -17.42 -16.57
C VAL A 5 -6.47 -18.09 -17.20
N GLN A 6 -6.43 -18.25 -18.52
CA GLN A 6 -5.27 -18.81 -19.22
C GLN A 6 -4.01 -17.95 -19.06
N ALA A 7 -4.15 -16.61 -19.12
CA ALA A 7 -3.02 -15.71 -18.93
C ALA A 7 -2.41 -15.78 -17.53
N ILE A 8 -3.25 -15.94 -16.48
CA ILE A 8 -2.75 -15.99 -15.10
C ILE A 8 -2.32 -17.37 -14.64
N SER A 9 -2.80 -18.45 -15.27
CA SER A 9 -2.53 -19.83 -14.87
C SER A 9 -1.04 -20.22 -14.87
N GLN A 10 -0.21 -19.48 -15.63
CA GLN A 10 1.25 -19.68 -15.62
C GLN A 10 1.96 -19.13 -14.38
N TYR A 11 1.27 -18.32 -13.55
CA TYR A 11 1.84 -17.65 -12.38
C TYR A 11 1.25 -18.14 -11.05
N ILE A 12 0.16 -18.92 -11.08
CA ILE A 12 -0.55 -19.41 -9.90
C ILE A 12 -0.87 -20.89 -10.03
N ASP A 13 -1.02 -21.58 -8.89
CA ASP A 13 -1.24 -23.03 -8.85
C ASP A 13 -2.59 -23.45 -9.45
N ASN A 14 -3.64 -22.65 -9.20
CA ASN A 14 -4.99 -22.97 -9.66
C ASN A 14 -5.70 -21.73 -10.21
N ALA A 15 -6.34 -21.86 -11.35
CA ALA A 15 -7.15 -20.83 -11.96
C ALA A 15 -8.44 -21.45 -12.54
N PHE A 16 -9.59 -20.89 -12.21
CA PHE A 16 -10.90 -21.42 -12.60
C PHE A 16 -11.77 -20.36 -13.25
N VAL A 17 -12.60 -20.79 -14.22
CA VAL A 17 -13.72 -19.99 -14.72
C VAL A 17 -14.99 -20.53 -14.06
N LEU A 18 -15.59 -19.74 -13.17
CA LEU A 18 -16.81 -20.13 -12.46
C LEU A 18 -17.69 -18.90 -12.16
N ASN A 19 -18.94 -19.17 -11.83
CA ASN A 19 -19.84 -18.15 -11.27
C ASN A 19 -19.64 -18.09 -9.76
N SER A 20 -18.97 -17.04 -9.27
CA SER A 20 -18.66 -16.86 -7.86
C SER A 20 -19.89 -16.56 -6.98
N THR A 21 -21.06 -16.26 -7.57
CA THR A 21 -22.31 -16.12 -6.81
C THR A 21 -22.95 -17.47 -6.48
N SER A 22 -22.47 -18.56 -7.12
CA SER A 22 -22.94 -19.92 -6.85
C SER A 22 -22.13 -20.56 -5.73
N LYS A 23 -22.77 -20.80 -4.60
CA LYS A 23 -22.16 -21.53 -3.48
C LYS A 23 -21.63 -22.90 -3.90
N ILE A 24 -22.37 -23.62 -4.72
CA ILE A 24 -21.99 -24.95 -5.23
C ILE A 24 -20.71 -24.86 -6.03
N ALA A 25 -20.61 -23.92 -6.97
CA ALA A 25 -19.41 -23.74 -7.79
C ALA A 25 -18.17 -23.34 -6.95
N LEU A 26 -18.34 -22.56 -5.91
CA LEU A 26 -17.28 -22.22 -4.96
C LEU A 26 -16.85 -23.43 -4.11
N GLU A 27 -17.80 -24.26 -3.69
CA GLU A 27 -17.53 -25.47 -2.93
C GLU A 27 -16.76 -26.50 -3.75
N GLU A 28 -17.12 -26.72 -5.02
CA GLU A 28 -16.45 -27.62 -5.94
C GLU A 28 -14.96 -27.31 -6.14
N VAL A 29 -14.57 -26.03 -6.10
CA VAL A 29 -13.15 -25.62 -6.18
C VAL A 29 -12.46 -25.57 -4.82
N GLY A 30 -13.12 -25.96 -3.74
CA GLY A 30 -12.52 -26.07 -2.42
C GLY A 30 -12.22 -24.74 -1.72
N ILE A 31 -12.98 -23.66 -2.04
CA ILE A 31 -12.74 -22.30 -1.52
C ILE A 31 -12.76 -22.24 0.02
N TYR A 32 -13.49 -23.13 0.68
CA TYR A 32 -13.62 -23.21 2.14
C TYR A 32 -12.32 -23.62 2.85
N ASN A 33 -11.34 -24.17 2.12
CA ASN A 33 -10.03 -24.55 2.66
C ASN A 33 -9.04 -23.38 2.69
N LEU A 34 -9.40 -22.21 2.14
CA LEU A 34 -8.49 -21.07 2.06
C LEU A 34 -8.51 -20.23 3.34
N ASP A 35 -7.34 -19.83 3.80
CA ASP A 35 -7.18 -18.97 4.97
C ASP A 35 -7.75 -17.56 4.74
N THR A 36 -7.64 -17.05 3.52
CA THR A 36 -8.11 -15.72 3.13
C THR A 36 -8.66 -15.73 1.71
N VAL A 37 -9.82 -15.11 1.53
CA VAL A 37 -10.44 -14.93 0.21
C VAL A 37 -10.59 -13.45 -0.09
N ILE A 38 -10.18 -13.04 -1.30
CA ILE A 38 -10.30 -11.66 -1.76
C ILE A 38 -11.38 -11.58 -2.83
N VAL A 39 -12.44 -10.80 -2.57
CA VAL A 39 -13.52 -10.52 -3.53
C VAL A 39 -13.24 -9.17 -4.18
N SER A 40 -12.72 -9.19 -5.42
CA SER A 40 -12.36 -8.00 -6.18
C SER A 40 -13.33 -7.70 -7.33
N ILE A 41 -14.63 -7.80 -7.07
CA ILE A 41 -15.70 -7.49 -8.01
C ILE A 41 -16.08 -6.02 -7.83
N GLY A 42 -15.79 -5.19 -8.84
CA GLY A 42 -16.00 -3.73 -8.75
C GLY A 42 -17.23 -3.22 -9.51
N GLU A 43 -17.51 -3.74 -10.70
CA GLU A 43 -18.55 -3.20 -11.57
C GLU A 43 -19.95 -3.72 -11.26
N ASN A 44 -20.05 -4.91 -10.66
CA ASN A 44 -21.32 -5.55 -10.33
C ASN A 44 -21.50 -5.69 -8.82
N ILE A 45 -22.19 -4.71 -8.22
CA ILE A 45 -22.47 -4.66 -6.77
C ILE A 45 -23.25 -5.90 -6.32
N GLU A 46 -24.26 -6.33 -7.08
CA GLU A 46 -25.06 -7.49 -6.77
C GLU A 46 -24.20 -8.77 -6.70
N ALA A 47 -23.39 -9.01 -7.73
CA ALA A 47 -22.50 -10.16 -7.76
C ALA A 47 -21.46 -10.11 -6.61
N SER A 48 -20.95 -8.93 -6.25
CA SER A 48 -20.04 -8.75 -5.12
C SER A 48 -20.71 -9.17 -3.80
N ILE A 49 -21.92 -8.69 -3.53
CA ILE A 49 -22.71 -9.02 -2.34
C ILE A 49 -23.00 -10.52 -2.27
N LEU A 50 -23.54 -11.08 -3.35
CA LEU A 50 -23.90 -12.50 -3.41
C LEU A 50 -22.66 -13.40 -3.23
N THR A 51 -21.53 -13.02 -3.79
CA THR A 51 -20.27 -13.75 -3.60
C THR A 51 -19.82 -13.75 -2.14
N VAL A 52 -19.86 -12.59 -1.46
CA VAL A 52 -19.49 -12.51 -0.02
C VAL A 52 -20.45 -13.33 0.81
N MET A 53 -21.75 -13.32 0.52
CA MET A 53 -22.74 -14.15 1.21
C MET A 53 -22.43 -15.65 1.02
N ALA A 54 -22.19 -16.09 -0.22
CA ALA A 54 -21.86 -17.49 -0.51
C ALA A 54 -20.60 -17.95 0.23
N LEU A 55 -19.56 -17.11 0.28
CA LEU A 55 -18.33 -17.39 1.04
C LEU A 55 -18.59 -17.48 2.56
N LYS A 56 -19.44 -16.61 3.12
CA LYS A 56 -19.84 -16.70 4.54
C LYS A 56 -20.59 -17.99 4.83
N ASP A 57 -21.49 -18.41 3.95
CA ASP A 57 -22.23 -19.67 4.08
C ASP A 57 -21.32 -20.90 3.98
N LEU A 58 -20.14 -20.76 3.36
CA LEU A 58 -19.08 -21.76 3.32
C LEU A 58 -18.09 -21.65 4.49
N ASN A 59 -18.41 -20.81 5.50
CA ASN A 59 -17.61 -20.59 6.71
C ASN A 59 -16.23 -19.97 6.50
N ASN A 60 -15.97 -19.30 5.37
CA ASN A 60 -14.76 -18.51 5.21
C ASN A 60 -14.75 -17.37 6.24
N LYS A 61 -13.66 -17.25 7.02
CA LYS A 61 -13.54 -16.28 8.12
C LYS A 61 -12.92 -14.96 7.64
N ASN A 62 -11.90 -15.03 6.83
CA ASN A 62 -11.12 -13.86 6.39
C ASN A 62 -11.52 -13.50 4.95
N ILE A 63 -12.64 -12.81 4.79
CA ILE A 63 -13.09 -12.30 3.48
C ILE A 63 -12.73 -10.84 3.38
N ILE A 64 -11.83 -10.50 2.44
CA ILE A 64 -11.48 -9.13 2.11
C ILE A 64 -12.26 -8.75 0.86
N ALA A 65 -13.05 -7.69 0.91
CA ALA A 65 -13.89 -7.29 -0.21
C ALA A 65 -13.57 -5.89 -0.71
N LYS A 66 -13.55 -5.71 -2.04
CA LYS A 66 -13.47 -4.40 -2.69
C LYS A 66 -14.83 -3.73 -2.64
N ALA A 67 -14.88 -2.47 -2.20
CA ALA A 67 -16.06 -1.62 -2.32
C ALA A 67 -15.80 -0.45 -3.27
N ILE A 68 -16.84 -0.03 -3.99
CA ILE A 68 -16.78 1.09 -4.94
C ILE A 68 -17.30 2.41 -4.34
N ASN A 69 -18.05 2.33 -3.24
CA ASN A 69 -18.55 3.48 -2.49
C ASN A 69 -18.84 3.10 -1.02
N PRO A 70 -19.04 4.09 -0.13
CA PRO A 70 -19.28 3.83 1.28
C PRO A 70 -20.49 2.94 1.57
N THR A 71 -21.62 3.12 0.86
CA THR A 71 -22.84 2.32 1.05
C THR A 71 -22.58 0.85 0.71
N HIS A 72 -21.89 0.57 -0.41
CA HIS A 72 -21.50 -0.78 -0.77
C HIS A 72 -20.60 -1.39 0.30
N GLY A 73 -19.62 -0.65 0.81
CA GLY A 73 -18.74 -1.12 1.87
C GLY A 73 -19.47 -1.41 3.19
N GLU A 74 -20.45 -0.59 3.55
CA GLU A 74 -21.29 -0.83 4.72
C GLU A 74 -22.09 -2.14 4.60
N ILE A 75 -22.66 -2.40 3.41
CA ILE A 75 -23.36 -3.67 3.14
C ILE A 75 -22.40 -4.84 3.28
N LEU A 76 -21.23 -4.79 2.62
CA LEU A 76 -20.23 -5.86 2.67
C LEU A 76 -19.78 -6.17 4.10
N THR A 77 -19.60 -5.14 4.92
CA THR A 77 -19.27 -5.29 6.35
C THR A 77 -20.39 -5.98 7.10
N LYS A 78 -21.65 -5.55 6.92
CA LYS A 78 -22.81 -6.11 7.59
C LYS A 78 -23.07 -7.58 7.24
N ILE A 79 -22.79 -7.99 6.01
CA ILE A 79 -22.93 -9.40 5.58
C ILE A 79 -21.73 -10.27 5.95
N GLY A 80 -20.68 -9.69 6.58
CA GLY A 80 -19.61 -10.44 7.23
C GLY A 80 -18.27 -10.43 6.50
N ALA A 81 -17.99 -9.46 5.63
CA ALA A 81 -16.63 -9.23 5.19
C ALA A 81 -15.75 -8.85 6.39
N PHE A 82 -14.61 -9.52 6.52
CA PHE A 82 -13.62 -9.23 7.58
C PHE A 82 -12.97 -7.86 7.38
N LYS A 83 -12.71 -7.51 6.12
CA LYS A 83 -12.12 -6.21 5.74
C LYS A 83 -12.72 -5.72 4.43
N VAL A 84 -13.03 -4.43 4.39
CA VAL A 84 -13.45 -3.74 3.15
C VAL A 84 -12.34 -2.78 2.72
N MET A 85 -12.05 -2.76 1.44
CA MET A 85 -11.04 -1.88 0.84
C MET A 85 -11.65 -1.03 -0.28
N TYR A 86 -11.14 0.19 -0.41
CA TYR A 86 -11.49 1.17 -1.44
C TYR A 86 -10.24 1.51 -2.27
N PRO A 87 -9.83 0.65 -3.22
CA PRO A 87 -8.57 0.83 -3.94
C PRO A 87 -8.47 2.15 -4.69
N GLU A 88 -9.57 2.62 -5.28
CA GLU A 88 -9.63 3.87 -6.02
C GLU A 88 -9.43 5.09 -5.11
N GLU A 89 -9.98 5.07 -3.90
CA GLU A 89 -9.77 6.12 -2.91
C GLU A 89 -8.32 6.14 -2.42
N ILE A 90 -7.74 4.96 -2.17
CA ILE A 90 -6.34 4.82 -1.78
C ILE A 90 -5.43 5.35 -2.88
N ALA A 91 -5.65 4.93 -4.13
CA ALA A 91 -4.88 5.40 -5.28
C ALA A 91 -5.02 6.92 -5.50
N GLY A 92 -6.24 7.45 -5.33
CA GLY A 92 -6.49 8.90 -5.40
C GLY A 92 -5.73 9.69 -4.34
N LYS A 93 -5.72 9.22 -3.09
CA LYS A 93 -4.95 9.84 -2.00
C LYS A 93 -3.45 9.84 -2.28
N ILE A 94 -2.91 8.72 -2.78
CA ILE A 94 -1.49 8.61 -3.17
C ILE A 94 -1.16 9.61 -4.29
N LEU A 95 -1.99 9.67 -5.33
CA LEU A 95 -1.79 10.58 -6.45
C LEU A 95 -1.84 12.05 -6.01
N VAL A 96 -2.83 12.43 -5.21
CA VAL A 96 -2.95 13.79 -4.67
C VAL A 96 -1.70 14.15 -3.87
N LYS A 97 -1.23 13.24 -3.01
CA LYS A 97 -0.01 13.44 -2.24
C LYS A 97 1.19 13.70 -3.16
N GLN A 98 1.36 12.88 -4.19
CA GLN A 98 2.45 13.05 -5.17
C GLN A 98 2.39 14.37 -5.95
N LEU A 99 1.19 14.85 -6.29
CA LEU A 99 1.00 16.09 -7.05
C LEU A 99 1.18 17.35 -6.21
N ILE A 100 0.68 17.36 -4.97
CA ILE A 100 0.76 18.54 -4.09
C ILE A 100 2.17 18.71 -3.55
N GLU A 101 2.82 17.65 -3.19
CA GLU A 101 4.08 17.71 -2.45
C GLU A 101 5.29 17.91 -3.36
N ASN A 102 5.16 17.86 -4.71
CA ASN A 102 6.26 17.99 -5.69
C ASN A 102 7.53 17.18 -5.34
N ILE A 103 7.46 16.38 -4.31
CA ILE A 103 8.53 15.53 -3.78
C ILE A 103 8.12 14.08 -4.04
N LYS A 104 8.97 13.34 -4.72
CA LYS A 104 8.81 11.89 -4.86
C LYS A 104 9.08 11.24 -3.49
N VAL A 105 8.02 11.14 -2.68
CA VAL A 105 8.08 10.57 -1.34
C VAL A 105 7.40 9.22 -1.34
N GLU A 106 8.05 8.24 -0.78
CA GLU A 106 7.51 6.91 -0.52
C GLU A 106 7.51 6.69 0.99
N GLU A 107 6.36 6.39 1.56
CA GLU A 107 6.22 6.06 2.98
C GLU A 107 5.97 4.57 3.15
N ILE A 108 6.68 3.96 4.11
CA ILE A 108 6.52 2.57 4.50
C ILE A 108 6.21 2.54 5.99
N GLU A 109 5.00 2.18 6.36
CA GLU A 109 4.64 1.94 7.75
C GLU A 109 5.24 0.59 8.20
N LEU A 110 6.02 0.62 9.30
CA LEU A 110 6.64 -0.58 9.86
C LEU A 110 5.80 -1.20 10.98
N CYS A 111 5.36 -0.39 11.94
CA CYS A 111 4.50 -0.79 13.06
C CYS A 111 3.94 0.47 13.75
N ASN A 112 2.96 0.25 14.61
CA ASN A 112 2.06 1.18 15.32
C ASN A 112 2.37 2.69 15.39
N ASN A 113 3.60 3.13 15.26
CA ASN A 113 3.96 4.56 15.29
C ASN A 113 5.30 4.83 14.59
N LEU A 114 5.86 3.85 13.88
CA LEU A 114 7.17 3.94 13.25
C LEU A 114 7.05 3.80 11.75
N LYS A 115 7.63 4.73 10.99
CA LYS A 115 7.64 4.69 9.53
C LYS A 115 9.01 5.01 8.93
N ILE A 116 9.20 4.53 7.71
CA ILE A 116 10.31 4.94 6.85
C ILE A 116 9.75 5.94 5.84
N LEU A 117 10.45 7.08 5.72
CA LEU A 117 10.17 8.08 4.70
C LEU A 117 11.34 8.12 3.71
N LYS A 118 11.08 7.80 2.46
CA LYS A 118 12.04 7.98 1.37
C LYS A 118 11.81 9.34 0.71
N ILE A 119 12.86 10.14 0.64
CA ILE A 119 12.84 11.48 0.04
C ILE A 119 13.85 11.51 -1.09
N ILE A 120 13.46 12.06 -2.24
CA ILE A 120 14.40 12.34 -3.33
C ILE A 120 14.91 13.76 -3.18
N ALA A 121 16.22 13.92 -3.05
CA ALA A 121 16.85 15.22 -2.90
C ALA A 121 16.58 16.11 -4.12
N ASP A 122 15.95 17.25 -3.88
CA ASP A 122 15.74 18.31 -4.84
C ASP A 122 16.88 19.35 -4.83
N GLU A 123 16.77 20.37 -5.66
CA GLU A 123 17.79 21.44 -5.76
C GLU A 123 17.99 22.21 -4.45
N LYS A 124 16.97 22.34 -3.62
CA LYS A 124 17.02 23.03 -2.33
C LYS A 124 17.76 22.24 -1.26
N MET A 125 17.83 20.93 -1.41
CA MET A 125 18.47 20.01 -0.47
C MET A 125 19.96 19.77 -0.77
N ILE A 126 20.45 20.09 -1.99
CA ILE A 126 21.80 19.76 -2.45
C ILE A 126 22.90 20.35 -1.56
N ASP A 127 22.72 21.59 -1.10
CA ASP A 127 23.75 22.29 -0.31
C ASP A 127 23.75 21.95 1.18
N LYS A 128 22.77 21.18 1.65
CA LYS A 128 22.66 20.80 3.07
C LYS A 128 23.32 19.45 3.32
N SER A 129 24.14 19.38 4.36
CA SER A 129 24.78 18.13 4.77
C SER A 129 23.74 17.14 5.33
N LEU A 130 24.07 15.87 5.34
CA LEU A 130 23.25 14.83 5.98
C LEU A 130 23.13 15.08 7.49
N TYR A 131 24.21 15.58 8.10
CA TYR A 131 24.21 16.02 9.50
C TYR A 131 23.14 17.08 9.78
N TYR A 132 22.88 18.00 8.84
CA TYR A 132 21.81 18.98 8.99
C TYR A 132 20.44 18.29 9.09
N LEU A 133 20.18 17.28 8.31
CA LEU A 133 18.90 16.54 8.36
C LEU A 133 18.71 15.82 9.71
N GLU A 134 19.75 15.18 10.23
CA GLU A 134 19.72 14.55 11.54
C GLU A 134 19.63 15.56 12.70
N SER A 135 20.17 16.78 12.50
CA SER A 135 20.08 17.84 13.49
C SER A 135 18.70 18.48 13.60
N LEU A 136 17.85 18.36 12.57
CA LEU A 136 16.45 18.85 12.61
C LEU A 136 15.64 18.12 13.67
N ASN A 137 15.90 16.83 13.86
CA ASN A 137 15.21 16.05 14.89
C ASN A 137 16.04 14.83 15.31
N SER A 138 16.47 14.78 16.57
CA SER A 138 17.29 13.69 17.12
C SER A 138 16.57 12.33 17.16
N SER A 139 15.23 12.32 17.06
CA SER A 139 14.40 11.12 17.03
C SER A 139 14.26 10.52 15.62
N VAL A 140 14.75 11.22 14.58
CA VAL A 140 14.72 10.74 13.19
C VAL A 140 16.15 10.37 12.77
N LYS A 141 16.30 9.17 12.21
CA LYS A 141 17.59 8.64 11.76
C LYS A 141 17.62 8.43 10.27
N ILE A 142 18.72 8.77 9.63
CA ILE A 142 19.01 8.37 8.25
C ILE A 142 19.45 6.91 8.27
N ILE A 143 18.72 6.04 7.56
CA ILE A 143 18.99 4.60 7.53
C ILE A 143 19.60 4.13 6.22
N ALA A 144 19.40 4.86 5.15
CA ALA A 144 19.99 4.55 3.85
C ALA A 144 20.11 5.77 2.96
N LEU A 145 21.11 5.74 2.11
CA LEU A 145 21.32 6.66 0.99
C LEU A 145 21.46 5.86 -0.28
N ASN A 146 20.77 6.29 -1.34
CA ASN A 146 20.98 5.74 -2.67
C ASN A 146 21.72 6.78 -3.52
N ASN A 147 22.94 6.44 -3.90
CA ASN A 147 23.73 7.17 -4.89
C ASN A 147 23.91 6.26 -6.11
N GLU A 148 23.44 6.67 -7.29
CA GLU A 148 23.71 5.97 -8.55
C GLU A 148 23.34 4.46 -8.53
N ASN A 149 22.12 4.12 -8.03
CA ASN A 149 21.56 2.77 -7.94
C ASN A 149 22.10 1.85 -6.83
N PHE A 150 22.88 2.34 -5.88
CA PHE A 150 23.27 1.55 -4.71
C PHE A 150 22.75 2.15 -3.41
N TYR A 151 22.00 1.35 -2.63
CA TYR A 151 21.64 1.71 -1.27
C TYR A 151 22.80 1.37 -0.33
N SER A 152 23.24 2.35 0.46
CA SER A 152 24.25 2.15 1.50
C SER A 152 23.70 2.57 2.84
N GLY A 153 23.81 1.69 3.84
CA GLY A 153 23.50 2.00 5.24
C GLY A 153 24.66 2.69 5.96
N SER A 154 25.83 2.80 5.32
CA SER A 154 26.98 3.57 5.82
C SER A 154 27.17 4.80 4.92
N TYR A 155 27.16 5.99 5.50
CA TYR A 155 27.32 7.25 4.78
C TYR A 155 28.28 8.18 5.55
N ASP A 156 28.96 9.02 4.79
CA ASP A 156 29.75 10.11 5.36
C ASP A 156 28.81 11.30 5.65
N GLU A 157 28.65 11.65 6.93
CA GLU A 157 27.78 12.74 7.39
C GLU A 157 28.13 14.10 6.75
N LYS A 158 29.37 14.28 6.32
CA LYS A 158 29.85 15.49 5.64
C LYS A 158 29.60 15.49 4.14
N LYS A 159 29.19 14.34 3.55
CA LYS A 159 28.97 14.23 2.12
C LYS A 159 27.79 15.10 1.70
N LYS A 160 28.02 15.95 0.71
CA LYS A 160 26.97 16.74 0.06
C LYS A 160 26.12 15.83 -0.82
N LYS A 161 24.82 16.08 -0.82
CA LYS A 161 23.84 15.38 -1.65
C LYS A 161 23.94 15.82 -3.10
N LYS A 162 23.61 14.91 -4.01
CA LYS A 162 23.41 15.23 -5.43
C LYS A 162 21.90 15.28 -5.73
N LYS A 163 21.51 15.98 -6.76
CA LYS A 163 20.15 15.95 -7.28
C LYS A 163 19.73 14.51 -7.59
N ASN A 164 18.56 14.12 -7.17
CA ASN A 164 17.98 12.78 -7.28
C ASN A 164 18.59 11.71 -6.33
N ASP A 165 19.46 12.06 -5.39
CA ASP A 165 19.81 11.13 -4.33
C ASP A 165 18.58 10.78 -3.50
N VAL A 166 18.41 9.50 -3.18
CA VAL A 166 17.31 9.04 -2.31
C VAL A 166 17.80 8.91 -0.89
N ILE A 167 17.11 9.55 0.03
CA ILE A 167 17.41 9.53 1.46
C ILE A 167 16.28 8.76 2.15
N ALA A 168 16.58 7.72 2.90
CA ALA A 168 15.61 7.02 3.73
C ALA A 168 15.77 7.43 5.20
N LEU A 169 14.71 7.97 5.76
CA LEU A 169 14.58 8.40 7.16
C LEU A 169 13.73 7.41 7.92
N LEU A 170 14.13 7.05 9.14
CA LEU A 170 13.37 6.23 10.08
C LEU A 170 13.03 7.06 11.31
N GLY A 171 11.79 7.03 11.74
CA GLY A 171 11.34 7.72 12.96
C GLY A 171 9.86 7.51 13.25
N GLU A 172 9.41 8.05 14.38
CA GLU A 172 8.00 8.07 14.72
C GLU A 172 7.19 8.94 13.74
N ASN A 173 5.95 8.57 13.48
CA ASN A 173 5.09 9.23 12.50
C ASN A 173 5.04 10.75 12.67
N ILE A 174 4.86 11.23 13.92
CA ILE A 174 4.76 12.68 14.22
C ILE A 174 6.09 13.39 13.96
N GLU A 175 7.21 12.77 14.30
CA GLU A 175 8.53 13.38 14.18
C GLU A 175 9.01 13.43 12.72
N ILE A 176 8.71 12.39 11.96
CA ILE A 176 8.96 12.35 10.51
C ILE A 176 8.14 13.43 9.78
N GLU A 177 6.87 13.64 10.17
CA GLU A 177 6.06 14.69 9.58
C GLU A 177 6.58 16.12 9.85
N LYS A 178 7.16 16.34 11.03
CA LYS A 178 7.82 17.62 11.34
C LYS A 178 9.02 17.86 10.43
N VAL A 179 9.94 16.86 10.37
CA VAL A 179 11.13 16.93 9.50
C VAL A 179 10.73 17.15 8.04
N TYR A 180 9.68 16.46 7.60
CA TYR A 180 9.17 16.62 6.24
C TYR A 180 8.64 18.03 5.96
N LYS A 181 7.85 18.60 6.87
CA LYS A 181 7.36 20.00 6.76
C LYS A 181 8.51 21.00 6.73
N ASP A 182 9.51 20.79 7.58
CA ASP A 182 10.70 21.68 7.61
C ASP A 182 11.49 21.59 6.31
N LEU A 183 11.54 20.43 5.67
CA LEU A 183 12.17 20.25 4.37
C LEU A 183 11.37 20.83 3.21
N CYS A 184 10.04 20.84 3.28
CA CYS A 184 9.16 21.43 2.26
C CYS A 184 9.13 22.96 2.33
N LEU A 185 9.38 23.55 3.52
CA LEU A 185 9.40 25.02 3.73
C LEU A 185 10.72 25.66 3.30
N LEU A 186 11.71 24.88 2.93
CA LEU A 186 13.01 25.34 2.41
C LEU A 186 12.96 25.55 0.91
#